data_9d0e2208bd406478c28082e5dc4e6266
#
_entry.id   9d0e2208bd406478c28082e5dc4e6266
#
_cell.length_a   1.000
_cell.length_b   1.000
_cell.length_c   1.000
_cell.angle_alpha   90.00
_cell.angle_beta   90.00
_cell.angle_gamma   90.00
#
_symmetry.space_group_name_H-M   'P 1'
#
loop_
_entity.id
_entity.type
_entity.pdbx_description
1 polymer ?
#
loop_
_entity_poly.entity_id
_entity_poly.type
_entity_poly.pdbx_seq_one_letter_code
_entity_poly.pdbx_strand_id
1 'polypeptide(L)'
;LKLDSSSVMVFIDEAEYVDDNNDEYTKIDGWSSGTFKTIYLSSDKSIESKGKTLETGDIIRYKTLNGKVRRVVMDFDASEEVFAETGVSSDAYFNGKVKYSSLQFQSGQVYSYDNGFIYLSSVKDSAGNYDFSYKNLRNFGCDTDNIILVDRKNKTVLPGTRSDIRSYIDSKNKASTVVLVQSYLVTKQVIIYVG
;
A
#
# COMPACT_ATOMS: atom_id res chain seq x y z
N LEU A 1 -21.42 3.60 -2.48
CA LEU A 1 -20.78 3.96 -1.21
C LEU A 1 -19.43 4.63 -1.51
N LYS A 2 -19.27 5.90 -1.14
CA LYS A 2 -18.01 6.63 -1.35
C LYS A 2 -16.93 6.09 -0.40
N LEU A 3 -15.68 6.03 -0.87
CA LEU A 3 -14.52 5.57 -0.08
C LEU A 3 -13.76 6.71 0.62
N ASP A 4 -14.30 7.90 0.67
CA ASP A 4 -13.64 9.12 1.18
C ASP A 4 -13.16 9.01 2.64
N SER A 5 -13.78 8.15 3.45
CA SER A 5 -13.40 7.86 4.84
C SER A 5 -13.10 6.38 5.04
N SER A 6 -12.47 5.75 4.06
CA SER A 6 -12.10 4.34 4.13
C SER A 6 -10.84 4.12 4.97
N SER A 7 -10.72 2.93 5.52
CA SER A 7 -9.52 2.46 6.19
C SER A 7 -8.58 1.78 5.19
N VAL A 8 -7.28 1.97 5.37
CA VAL A 8 -6.23 1.32 4.57
C VAL A 8 -5.74 0.07 5.30
N MET A 9 -5.52 -0.99 4.56
CA MET A 9 -4.98 -2.24 5.06
C MET A 9 -3.93 -2.79 4.10
N VAL A 10 -2.81 -3.26 4.64
CA VAL A 10 -1.88 -4.12 3.91
C VAL A 10 -2.40 -5.55 4.04
N PHE A 11 -2.79 -6.13 2.93
CA PHE A 11 -3.39 -7.46 2.87
C PHE A 11 -2.36 -8.55 3.23
N ILE A 12 -2.79 -9.52 4.00
CA ILE A 12 -1.98 -10.72 4.33
C ILE A 12 -2.58 -11.95 3.68
N ASP A 13 -3.85 -12.24 3.98
CA ASP A 13 -4.51 -13.47 3.54
C ASP A 13 -6.04 -13.32 3.57
N GLU A 14 -6.74 -14.21 2.86
CA GLU A 14 -8.19 -14.33 2.91
C GLU A 14 -8.64 -15.78 3.01
N ALA A 15 -9.78 -16.00 3.62
CA ALA A 15 -10.39 -17.32 3.76
C ALA A 15 -11.92 -17.21 3.79
N GLU A 16 -12.59 -18.28 3.40
CA GLU A 16 -14.02 -18.42 3.65
C GLU A 16 -14.28 -18.57 5.17
N TYR A 17 -15.32 -17.93 5.65
CA TYR A 17 -15.74 -17.98 7.04
C TYR A 17 -17.25 -18.01 7.15
N VAL A 18 -17.75 -18.87 8.04
CA VAL A 18 -19.17 -18.98 8.38
C VAL A 18 -19.31 -18.67 9.87
N ASP A 19 -20.20 -17.76 10.21
CA ASP A 19 -20.46 -17.40 11.61
C ASP A 19 -21.45 -18.35 12.30
N ASP A 20 -21.71 -18.13 13.58
CA ASP A 20 -22.61 -18.95 14.39
C ASP A 20 -24.08 -18.89 13.93
N ASN A 21 -24.44 -17.93 13.09
CA ASN A 21 -25.78 -17.79 12.48
C ASN A 21 -25.86 -18.43 11.08
N ASN A 22 -24.80 -19.12 10.64
CA ASN A 22 -24.61 -19.64 9.30
C ASN A 22 -24.57 -18.56 8.20
N ASP A 23 -24.22 -17.32 8.55
CA ASP A 23 -23.92 -16.29 7.56
C ASP A 23 -22.50 -16.49 7.02
N GLU A 24 -22.37 -16.41 5.69
CA GLU A 24 -21.10 -16.63 4.98
C GLU A 24 -20.38 -15.31 4.73
N TYR A 25 -19.06 -15.32 4.90
CA TYR A 25 -18.19 -14.17 4.74
C TYR A 25 -16.87 -14.56 4.05
N THR A 26 -16.23 -13.55 3.42
CA THR A 26 -14.79 -13.57 3.16
C THR A 26 -14.11 -12.92 4.36
N LYS A 27 -13.36 -13.70 5.13
CA LYS A 27 -12.46 -13.24 6.18
C LYS A 27 -11.19 -12.71 5.54
N ILE A 28 -10.82 -11.48 5.85
CA ILE A 28 -9.62 -10.82 5.31
C ILE A 28 -8.74 -10.42 6.50
N ASP A 29 -7.53 -10.94 6.52
CA ASP A 29 -6.51 -10.60 7.50
C ASP A 29 -5.50 -9.62 6.89
N GLY A 30 -5.08 -8.64 7.68
CA GLY A 30 -4.13 -7.65 7.22
C GLY A 30 -3.60 -6.77 8.34
N TRP A 31 -2.79 -5.79 7.95
CA TRP A 31 -2.21 -4.79 8.83
C TRP A 31 -2.84 -3.44 8.57
N SER A 32 -3.53 -2.89 9.56
CA SER A 32 -4.24 -1.61 9.43
C SER A 32 -4.03 -0.75 10.68
N SER A 33 -3.76 0.53 10.48
CA SER A 33 -3.52 1.49 11.58
C SER A 33 -2.49 1.02 12.60
N GLY A 34 -1.39 0.41 12.13
CA GLY A 34 -0.28 -0.04 12.97
C GLY A 34 -0.54 -1.34 13.74
N THR A 35 -1.62 -2.06 13.47
CA THR A 35 -1.96 -3.33 14.13
C THR A 35 -2.48 -4.37 13.15
N PHE A 36 -2.29 -5.65 13.51
CA PHE A 36 -2.98 -6.75 12.83
C PHE A 36 -4.49 -6.61 13.03
N LYS A 37 -5.24 -6.80 11.95
CA LYS A 37 -6.69 -6.69 11.97
C LYS A 37 -7.34 -7.70 11.04
N THR A 38 -8.45 -8.25 11.48
CA THR A 38 -9.34 -9.08 10.68
C THR A 38 -10.61 -8.30 10.33
N ILE A 39 -11.03 -8.36 9.08
CA ILE A 39 -12.32 -7.83 8.64
C ILE A 39 -13.12 -8.92 7.94
N TYR A 40 -14.44 -8.78 7.92
CA TYR A 40 -15.36 -9.75 7.33
C TYR A 40 -16.21 -9.04 6.27
N LEU A 41 -16.04 -9.47 5.02
CA LEU A 41 -16.85 -9.04 3.89
C LEU A 41 -17.93 -10.10 3.62
N SER A 42 -19.20 -9.70 3.59
CA SER A 42 -20.30 -10.63 3.29
C SER A 42 -20.08 -11.32 1.94
N SER A 43 -20.39 -12.62 1.84
CA SER A 43 -20.20 -13.44 0.63
C SER A 43 -20.98 -12.96 -0.59
N ASP A 44 -22.05 -12.14 -0.38
CA ASP A 44 -22.77 -11.48 -1.47
C ASP A 44 -22.00 -10.30 -2.09
N LYS A 45 -20.84 -9.95 -1.56
CA LYS A 45 -19.96 -8.90 -2.03
C LYS A 45 -18.67 -9.49 -2.56
N SER A 46 -18.08 -8.82 -3.53
CA SER A 46 -16.77 -9.15 -4.06
C SER A 46 -15.75 -8.05 -3.74
N ILE A 47 -14.49 -8.44 -3.68
CA ILE A 47 -13.39 -7.49 -3.63
C ILE A 47 -13.21 -6.87 -5.02
N GLU A 48 -13.22 -5.54 -5.08
CA GLU A 48 -13.03 -4.80 -6.34
C GLU A 48 -11.52 -4.77 -6.68
N SER A 49 -11.04 -5.79 -7.37
CA SER A 49 -9.62 -5.98 -7.73
C SER A 49 -9.36 -5.97 -9.24
N LYS A 50 -10.37 -5.63 -10.05
CA LYS A 50 -10.30 -5.70 -11.53
C LYS A 50 -9.91 -7.08 -12.07
N GLY A 51 -10.39 -8.12 -11.40
CA GLY A 51 -10.13 -9.50 -11.78
C GLY A 51 -8.76 -10.05 -11.37
N LYS A 52 -7.98 -9.28 -10.61
CA LYS A 52 -6.73 -9.77 -9.99
C LYS A 52 -7.06 -10.51 -8.68
N THR A 53 -6.29 -11.54 -8.40
CA THR A 53 -6.28 -12.18 -7.08
C THR A 53 -5.42 -11.36 -6.13
N LEU A 54 -5.89 -11.14 -4.91
CA LEU A 54 -5.08 -10.47 -3.89
C LEU A 54 -3.90 -11.34 -3.47
N GLU A 55 -2.77 -10.69 -3.29
CA GLU A 55 -1.55 -11.31 -2.78
C GLU A 55 -1.03 -10.58 -1.54
N THR A 56 -0.28 -11.28 -0.70
CA THR A 56 0.31 -10.70 0.50
C THR A 56 1.13 -9.46 0.18
N GLY A 57 0.79 -8.34 0.80
CA GLY A 57 1.42 -7.05 0.59
C GLY A 57 0.62 -6.09 -0.29
N ASP A 58 -0.42 -6.55 -0.94
CA ASP A 58 -1.33 -5.66 -1.66
C ASP A 58 -1.95 -4.64 -0.71
N ILE A 59 -2.21 -3.45 -1.19
CA ILE A 59 -2.89 -2.43 -0.40
C ILE A 59 -4.34 -2.41 -0.81
N ILE A 60 -5.22 -2.58 0.17
CA ILE A 60 -6.65 -2.47 0.02
C ILE A 60 -7.19 -1.30 0.85
N ARG A 61 -8.32 -0.75 0.43
CA ARG A 61 -9.16 0.09 1.26
C ARG A 61 -10.49 -0.58 1.50
N TYR A 62 -11.03 -0.41 2.70
CA TYR A 62 -12.35 -0.92 3.02
C TYR A 62 -13.22 0.13 3.71
N LYS A 63 -14.52 0.00 3.54
CA LYS A 63 -15.53 0.87 4.13
C LYS A 63 -16.46 0.06 4.99
N THR A 64 -16.65 0.54 6.22
CA THR A 64 -17.64 0.01 7.17
C THR A 64 -18.88 0.89 7.21
N LEU A 65 -20.03 0.26 7.33
CA LEU A 65 -21.31 0.92 7.62
C LEU A 65 -22.01 0.11 8.68
N ASN A 66 -22.38 0.74 9.80
CA ASN A 66 -23.03 0.07 10.95
C ASN A 66 -22.21 -1.15 11.44
N GLY A 67 -20.90 -1.00 11.55
CA GLY A 67 -19.98 -2.06 12.01
C GLY A 67 -19.70 -3.19 11.02
N LYS A 68 -20.35 -3.22 9.86
CA LYS A 68 -20.16 -4.25 8.83
C LYS A 68 -19.36 -3.70 7.66
N VAL A 69 -18.38 -4.48 7.17
CA VAL A 69 -17.65 -4.12 5.95
C VAL A 69 -18.59 -4.23 4.75
N ARG A 70 -18.66 -3.16 3.98
CA ARG A 70 -19.60 -3.03 2.85
C ARG A 70 -18.93 -2.94 1.50
N ARG A 71 -17.65 -2.61 1.49
CA ARG A 71 -16.87 -2.46 0.27
C ARG A 71 -15.39 -2.67 0.56
N VAL A 72 -14.72 -3.40 -0.31
CA VAL A 72 -13.26 -3.60 -0.30
C VAL A 72 -12.76 -3.37 -1.71
N VAL A 73 -11.71 -2.57 -1.83
CA VAL A 73 -11.10 -2.21 -3.12
C VAL A 73 -9.61 -2.43 -3.03
N MET A 74 -9.02 -3.07 -4.04
CA MET A 74 -7.58 -3.15 -4.20
C MET A 74 -7.06 -1.85 -4.78
N ASP A 75 -6.08 -1.24 -4.13
CA ASP A 75 -5.47 0.02 -4.57
C ASP A 75 -4.08 -0.15 -5.13
N PHE A 76 -3.30 -1.07 -4.59
CA PHE A 76 -1.91 -1.29 -5.02
C PHE A 76 -1.62 -2.79 -5.13
N ASP A 77 -1.07 -3.16 -6.27
CA ASP A 77 -0.59 -4.50 -6.58
C ASP A 77 0.89 -4.59 -6.21
N ALA A 78 1.19 -5.33 -5.15
CA ALA A 78 2.55 -5.45 -4.62
C ALA A 78 3.48 -6.26 -5.55
N SER A 79 2.92 -7.15 -6.35
CA SER A 79 3.70 -8.00 -7.27
C SER A 79 4.20 -7.22 -8.48
N GLU A 80 3.37 -6.34 -9.02
CA GLU A 80 3.70 -5.48 -10.16
C GLU A 80 4.21 -4.10 -9.75
N GLU A 81 4.08 -3.74 -8.48
CA GLU A 81 4.42 -2.40 -7.93
C GLU A 81 3.65 -1.26 -8.63
N VAL A 82 2.36 -1.49 -8.91
CA VAL A 82 1.50 -0.53 -9.59
C VAL A 82 0.21 -0.28 -8.84
N PHE A 83 -0.32 0.94 -8.98
CA PHE A 83 -1.65 1.26 -8.48
C PHE A 83 -2.72 0.67 -9.39
N ALA A 84 -3.69 -0.01 -8.79
CA ALA A 84 -4.89 -0.40 -9.48
C ALA A 84 -5.76 0.85 -9.71
N GLU A 85 -6.16 1.09 -10.95
CA GLU A 85 -7.03 2.22 -11.31
C GLU A 85 -8.47 1.95 -10.88
N THR A 86 -8.78 2.09 -9.62
CA THR A 86 -10.14 1.94 -9.08
C THR A 86 -10.75 3.29 -8.72
N GLY A 87 -11.15 4.04 -9.75
CA GLY A 87 -11.96 5.26 -9.57
C GLY A 87 -11.21 6.46 -9.02
N VAL A 88 -9.95 6.62 -9.36
CA VAL A 88 -9.05 7.61 -8.81
C VAL A 88 -8.45 8.48 -9.88
N SER A 89 -8.26 9.77 -9.58
CA SER A 89 -7.41 10.62 -10.40
C SER A 89 -5.95 10.23 -10.16
N SER A 90 -5.34 9.52 -11.11
CA SER A 90 -3.89 9.42 -11.18
C SER A 90 -3.35 10.78 -11.63
N ASP A 91 -2.33 11.28 -10.97
CA ASP A 91 -1.59 12.42 -11.49
C ASP A 91 -0.71 11.91 -12.64
N ALA A 92 -1.08 12.27 -13.89
CA ALA A 92 -0.37 11.83 -15.08
C ALA A 92 1.11 12.26 -15.12
N TYR A 93 1.50 13.24 -14.30
CA TYR A 93 2.88 13.72 -14.21
C TYR A 93 3.79 12.81 -13.39
N PHE A 94 3.22 12.02 -12.48
CA PHE A 94 3.99 11.20 -11.56
C PHE A 94 3.38 9.81 -11.45
N ASN A 95 3.92 8.85 -12.16
CA ASN A 95 3.43 7.46 -12.21
C ASN A 95 3.31 6.75 -10.86
N GLY A 96 3.76 7.31 -9.79
CA GLY A 96 3.70 6.72 -8.46
C GLY A 96 2.73 7.41 -7.50
N LYS A 97 1.79 8.23 -8.01
CA LYS A 97 0.88 9.00 -7.16
C LYS A 97 -0.58 8.65 -7.43
N VAL A 98 -1.30 8.39 -6.37
CA VAL A 98 -2.75 8.20 -6.39
C VAL A 98 -3.39 8.98 -5.25
N LYS A 99 -4.50 9.67 -5.53
CA LYS A 99 -5.20 10.51 -4.55
C LYS A 99 -6.64 10.07 -4.37
N TYR A 100 -7.04 9.87 -3.12
CA TYR A 100 -8.39 9.49 -2.71
C TYR A 100 -8.94 10.50 -1.71
N SER A 101 -9.54 11.61 -2.16
CA SER A 101 -9.96 12.69 -1.27
C SER A 101 -8.80 13.22 -0.42
N SER A 102 -8.84 13.09 0.91
CA SER A 102 -7.75 13.49 1.81
C SER A 102 -6.59 12.50 1.88
N LEU A 103 -6.80 11.27 1.42
CA LEU A 103 -5.79 10.21 1.40
C LEU A 103 -5.05 10.22 0.07
N GLN A 104 -3.73 10.09 0.14
CA GLN A 104 -2.85 10.07 -1.02
C GLN A 104 -1.78 9.01 -0.84
N PHE A 105 -1.50 8.27 -1.90
CA PHE A 105 -0.40 7.32 -1.97
C PHE A 105 0.71 7.82 -2.88
N GLN A 106 1.95 7.58 -2.47
CA GLN A 106 3.13 7.80 -3.29
C GLN A 106 3.92 6.50 -3.32
N SER A 107 4.27 5.99 -4.50
CA SER A 107 5.12 4.81 -4.61
C SER A 107 6.42 5.13 -5.33
N GLY A 108 7.43 4.33 -5.11
CA GLY A 108 8.69 4.41 -5.83
C GLY A 108 9.82 3.70 -5.09
N GLN A 109 10.96 3.62 -5.75
CA GLN A 109 12.19 3.15 -5.12
C GLN A 109 12.92 4.30 -4.43
N VAL A 110 13.46 4.02 -3.26
CA VAL A 110 14.15 5.03 -2.42
C VAL A 110 15.51 5.37 -3.00
N TYR A 111 15.70 6.61 -3.41
CA TYR A 111 16.99 7.14 -3.81
C TYR A 111 17.84 7.49 -2.58
N SER A 112 17.27 8.30 -1.68
CA SER A 112 17.89 8.67 -0.41
C SER A 112 16.84 8.84 0.69
N TYR A 113 17.24 8.60 1.92
CA TYR A 113 16.46 8.85 3.12
C TYR A 113 17.37 9.46 4.18
N ASP A 114 17.10 10.72 4.55
CA ASP A 114 17.89 11.44 5.54
C ASP A 114 17.05 12.50 6.25
N ASN A 115 17.26 12.66 7.55
CA ASN A 115 16.65 13.70 8.39
C ASN A 115 15.11 13.81 8.26
N GLY A 116 14.42 12.68 8.09
CA GLY A 116 12.96 12.65 7.95
C GLY A 116 12.46 13.06 6.55
N PHE A 117 13.34 13.12 5.56
CA PHE A 117 12.99 13.33 4.16
C PHE A 117 13.36 12.11 3.33
N ILE A 118 12.44 11.70 2.46
CA ILE A 118 12.62 10.60 1.53
C ILE A 118 12.56 11.11 0.09
N TYR A 119 13.51 10.70 -0.74
CA TYR A 119 13.52 10.95 -2.18
C TYR A 119 13.21 9.67 -2.91
N LEU A 120 12.18 9.68 -3.75
CA LEU A 120 11.70 8.53 -4.51
C LEU A 120 11.77 8.77 -6.01
N SER A 121 12.03 7.70 -6.76
CA SER A 121 11.68 7.63 -8.17
C SER A 121 10.63 6.56 -8.41
N SER A 122 9.61 6.87 -9.19
CA SER A 122 8.61 5.93 -9.70
C SER A 122 8.70 5.69 -11.20
N VAL A 123 9.66 6.34 -11.85
CA VAL A 123 9.89 6.20 -13.27
C VAL A 123 10.86 5.07 -13.52
N LYS A 124 10.50 4.14 -14.39
CA LYS A 124 11.37 3.04 -14.82
C LYS A 124 11.87 3.32 -16.25
N ASP A 125 13.11 2.92 -16.50
CA ASP A 125 13.70 2.93 -17.85
C ASP A 125 13.16 1.78 -18.72
N SER A 126 13.61 1.68 -19.96
CA SER A 126 13.20 0.62 -20.89
C SER A 126 13.63 -0.80 -20.46
N ALA A 127 14.59 -0.91 -19.55
CA ALA A 127 15.05 -2.18 -18.98
C ALA A 127 14.31 -2.53 -17.67
N GLY A 128 13.38 -1.67 -17.22
CA GLY A 128 12.61 -1.86 -16.00
C GLY A 128 13.30 -1.39 -14.71
N ASN A 129 14.47 -0.76 -14.81
CA ASN A 129 15.18 -0.20 -13.65
C ASN A 129 14.64 1.19 -13.31
N TYR A 130 14.61 1.53 -12.03
CA TYR A 130 14.20 2.87 -11.62
C TYR A 130 15.20 3.93 -12.08
N ASP A 131 14.69 4.98 -12.70
CA ASP A 131 15.47 6.13 -13.18
C ASP A 131 15.58 7.18 -12.08
N PHE A 132 16.76 7.32 -11.50
CA PHE A 132 17.08 8.29 -10.46
C PHE A 132 17.63 9.62 -10.99
N SER A 133 17.42 9.94 -12.27
CA SER A 133 17.74 11.27 -12.77
C SER A 133 16.97 12.34 -11.98
N TYR A 134 17.57 13.52 -11.81
CA TYR A 134 17.02 14.60 -10.97
C TYR A 134 15.56 14.96 -11.31
N LYS A 135 15.22 14.96 -12.59
CA LYS A 135 13.84 15.25 -13.07
C LYS A 135 12.79 14.24 -12.61
N ASN A 136 13.22 13.02 -12.25
CA ASN A 136 12.35 11.92 -11.85
C ASN A 136 12.31 11.72 -10.32
N LEU A 137 13.13 12.45 -9.58
CA LEU A 137 13.14 12.40 -8.13
C LEU A 137 12.04 13.28 -7.54
N ARG A 138 11.32 12.73 -6.58
CA ARG A 138 10.32 13.44 -5.78
C ARG A 138 10.70 13.35 -4.32
N ASN A 139 10.50 14.46 -3.60
CA ASN A 139 10.85 14.58 -2.19
C ASN A 139 9.58 14.65 -1.33
N PHE A 140 9.59 13.90 -0.23
CA PHE A 140 8.50 13.88 0.73
C PHE A 140 9.03 13.94 2.16
N GLY A 141 8.34 14.70 3.02
CA GLY A 141 8.52 14.56 4.46
C GLY A 141 8.07 13.15 4.90
N CYS A 142 8.92 12.48 5.65
CA CYS A 142 8.71 11.11 6.11
C CYS A 142 9.21 10.95 7.55
N ASP A 143 8.50 11.59 8.48
CA ASP A 143 8.80 11.54 9.90
C ASP A 143 7.70 10.76 10.64
N THR A 144 7.62 9.46 10.39
CA THR A 144 6.68 8.55 11.03
C THR A 144 7.40 7.28 11.47
N ASP A 145 6.96 6.71 12.59
CA ASP A 145 7.39 5.40 13.08
C ASP A 145 6.38 4.30 12.73
N ASN A 146 5.28 4.65 12.05
CA ASN A 146 4.34 3.66 11.53
C ASN A 146 4.88 3.08 10.21
N ILE A 147 5.72 2.09 10.33
CA ILE A 147 6.42 1.44 9.23
C ILE A 147 6.03 -0.03 9.20
N ILE A 148 5.67 -0.51 8.02
CA ILE A 148 5.32 -1.89 7.74
C ILE A 148 6.34 -2.47 6.78
N LEU A 149 6.85 -3.64 7.09
CA LEU A 149 7.76 -4.40 6.25
C LEU A 149 7.00 -5.57 5.62
N VAL A 150 6.93 -5.58 4.30
CA VAL A 150 6.34 -6.66 3.50
C VAL A 150 7.46 -7.48 2.87
N ASP A 151 7.58 -8.73 3.26
CA ASP A 151 8.42 -9.72 2.58
C ASP A 151 7.54 -10.51 1.60
N ARG A 152 7.65 -10.17 0.32
CA ARG A 152 6.84 -10.80 -0.74
C ARG A 152 7.21 -12.26 -0.95
N LYS A 153 8.49 -12.60 -0.81
CA LYS A 153 8.99 -13.96 -0.99
C LYS A 153 8.46 -14.91 0.09
N ASN A 154 8.50 -14.46 1.34
CA ASN A 154 8.04 -15.26 2.48
C ASN A 154 6.57 -15.02 2.82
N LYS A 155 5.88 -14.13 2.08
CA LYS A 155 4.47 -13.77 2.28
C LYS A 155 4.18 -13.35 3.73
N THR A 156 5.02 -12.47 4.28
CA THR A 156 4.87 -11.94 5.63
C THR A 156 4.74 -10.44 5.65
N VAL A 157 3.96 -9.94 6.59
CA VAL A 157 3.79 -8.51 6.88
C VAL A 157 4.06 -8.30 8.36
N LEU A 158 5.05 -7.49 8.67
CA LEU A 158 5.56 -7.26 10.03
C LEU A 158 5.75 -5.78 10.30
N PRO A 159 5.77 -5.35 11.57
CA PRO A 159 6.25 -4.02 11.92
C PRO A 159 7.69 -3.82 11.45
N GLY A 160 7.94 -2.68 10.81
CA GLY A 160 9.27 -2.26 10.40
C GLY A 160 9.78 -1.08 11.22
N THR A 161 10.99 -0.66 10.94
CA THR A 161 11.66 0.49 11.52
C THR A 161 12.25 1.39 10.45
N ARG A 162 12.66 2.59 10.81
CA ARG A 162 13.31 3.52 9.86
C ARG A 162 14.59 2.94 9.26
N SER A 163 15.30 2.06 9.97
CA SER A 163 16.51 1.39 9.47
C SER A 163 16.24 0.35 8.38
N ASP A 164 14.98 -0.05 8.19
CA ASP A 164 14.58 -0.93 7.10
C ASP A 164 14.41 -0.19 5.76
N ILE A 165 14.37 1.13 5.79
CA ILE A 165 14.33 1.98 4.59
C ILE A 165 15.74 2.06 4.01
N ARG A 166 16.01 1.27 2.97
CA ARG A 166 17.31 1.24 2.30
C ARG A 166 17.31 2.18 1.11
N SER A 167 18.29 3.08 1.07
CA SER A 167 18.47 4.01 -0.04
C SER A 167 19.35 3.43 -1.16
N TYR A 168 19.16 3.93 -2.38
CA TYR A 168 20.00 3.58 -3.52
C TYR A 168 21.46 4.07 -3.34
N ILE A 169 21.62 5.28 -2.79
CA ILE A 169 22.97 5.84 -2.58
C ILE A 169 23.80 5.02 -1.60
N ASP A 170 23.18 4.35 -0.62
CA ASP A 170 23.88 3.55 0.38
C ASP A 170 23.97 2.07 0.01
N SER A 171 22.92 1.54 -0.64
CA SER A 171 22.77 0.10 -0.88
C SER A 171 22.68 -0.31 -2.35
N LYS A 172 22.68 0.68 -3.28
CA LYS A 172 22.55 0.48 -4.73
C LYS A 172 21.38 -0.46 -5.08
N ASN A 173 21.66 -1.65 -5.61
CA ASN A 173 20.64 -2.60 -6.08
C ASN A 173 19.77 -3.22 -4.97
N LYS A 174 19.96 -2.83 -3.71
CA LYS A 174 19.16 -3.26 -2.57
C LYS A 174 18.26 -2.15 -2.01
N ALA A 175 18.07 -1.07 -2.77
CA ALA A 175 17.18 0.00 -2.38
C ALA A 175 15.75 -0.50 -2.21
N SER A 176 15.06 0.00 -1.18
CA SER A 176 13.68 -0.37 -0.91
C SER A 176 12.73 0.22 -1.93
N THR A 177 11.75 -0.55 -2.36
CA THR A 177 10.51 0.00 -2.95
C THR A 177 9.55 0.27 -1.81
N VAL A 178 8.93 1.44 -1.81
CA VAL A 178 8.02 1.86 -0.74
C VAL A 178 6.71 2.41 -1.30
N VAL A 179 5.68 2.32 -0.48
CA VAL A 179 4.46 3.12 -0.62
C VAL A 179 4.32 4.00 0.60
N LEU A 180 4.24 5.32 0.39
CA LEU A 180 3.93 6.30 1.42
C LEU A 180 2.42 6.51 1.44
N VAL A 181 1.81 6.30 2.59
CA VAL A 181 0.41 6.63 2.84
C VAL A 181 0.35 7.99 3.50
N GLN A 182 -0.26 8.96 2.82
CA GLN A 182 -0.31 10.35 3.26
C GLN A 182 -1.76 10.79 3.53
N SER A 183 -1.94 11.61 4.53
CA SER A 183 -3.18 12.34 4.78
C SER A 183 -2.86 13.84 4.81
N TYR A 184 -3.54 14.62 3.95
CA TYR A 184 -3.26 16.05 3.78
C TYR A 184 -1.76 16.35 3.57
N LEU A 185 -1.11 15.58 2.70
CA LEU A 185 0.32 15.67 2.35
C LEU A 185 1.30 15.29 3.48
N VAL A 186 0.80 14.84 4.63
CA VAL A 186 1.63 14.34 5.73
C VAL A 186 1.71 12.82 5.66
N THR A 187 2.92 12.28 5.60
CA THR A 187 3.15 10.83 5.63
C THR A 187 2.74 10.27 6.98
N LYS A 188 1.78 9.36 6.97
CA LYS A 188 1.24 8.69 8.16
C LYS A 188 1.71 7.25 8.30
N GLN A 189 2.12 6.64 7.20
CA GLN A 189 2.61 5.26 7.17
C GLN A 189 3.58 5.07 6.00
N VAL A 190 4.58 4.22 6.21
CA VAL A 190 5.50 3.74 5.17
C VAL A 190 5.35 2.23 5.07
N ILE A 191 5.09 1.76 3.86
CA ILE A 191 5.06 0.33 3.55
C ILE A 191 6.29 0.03 2.73
N ILE A 192 7.17 -0.85 3.24
CA ILE A 192 8.43 -1.22 2.61
C ILE A 192 8.28 -2.61 2.01
N TYR A 193 8.61 -2.76 0.74
CA TYR A 193 8.60 -4.04 0.03
C TYR A 193 10.01 -4.58 -0.13
N VAL A 194 10.21 -5.83 0.28
CA VAL A 194 11.46 -6.59 0.14
C VAL A 194 11.17 -7.98 -0.44
N GLY A 195 12.17 -8.60 -1.04
CA GLY A 195 12.07 -9.95 -1.61
C GLY A 195 11.73 -10.01 -3.09
#